data_229f0bb3d456a4678e64ea1cd210d3ed
#
_entry.id   229f0bb3d456a4678e64ea1cd210d3ed
#
_cell.length_a   1.000
_cell.length_b   1.000
_cell.length_c   1.000
_cell.angle_alpha   90.00
_cell.angle_beta   90.00
_cell.angle_gamma   90.00
#
_symmetry.space_group_name_H-M   'P 1'
#
loop_
_entity.id
_entity.type
_entity.pdbx_description
1 polymer ?
#
loop_
_entity_poly.entity_id
_entity_poly.type
_entity_poly.pdbx_seq_one_letter_code
_entity_poly.pdbx_strand_id
1 'polypeptide(L)'
;SIELSLLLSVPASLGLIIASEEIINALFGYGSFSKENVSMTSEALTWFGYGIPAFSLIKVLSNFFFARNNTTTPFYISLFVVTLNVIISLSFFKEVGFIIIPISTSISTWVGVLIYTYLLNRYSFLILQKSIIKNIFKIISSAVLMSFVLLHGLEYFEESLNFVNKFKAIYLLFIVSFVATIYLITCYLLGILKIKNYKIN
;
A
#
# COMPACT_ATOMS: atom_id res chain seq x y z
N SER A 1 11.73 11.80 3.47
CA SER A 1 11.36 10.84 2.40
C SER A 1 10.56 9.64 2.92
N ILE A 2 10.91 9.02 4.05
CA ILE A 2 10.15 7.90 4.67
C ILE A 2 8.72 8.34 5.00
N GLU A 3 8.54 9.49 5.63
CA GLU A 3 7.21 10.03 5.98
C GLU A 3 6.34 10.23 4.74
N LEU A 4 6.90 10.81 3.67
CA LEU A 4 6.16 11.04 2.42
C LEU A 4 5.78 9.72 1.74
N SER A 5 6.68 8.73 1.79
CA SER A 5 6.42 7.39 1.27
C SER A 5 5.25 6.74 1.99
N LEU A 6 5.24 6.75 3.32
CA LEU A 6 4.16 6.20 4.13
C LEU A 6 2.87 7.02 4.04
N LEU A 7 2.97 8.34 3.92
CA LEU A 7 1.82 9.24 3.76
C LEU A 7 0.97 8.85 2.53
N LEU A 8 1.59 8.37 1.46
CA LEU A 8 0.90 7.98 0.24
C LEU A 8 0.58 6.48 0.22
N SER A 9 1.53 5.64 0.65
CA SER A 9 1.40 4.19 0.52
C SER A 9 0.46 3.56 1.55
N VAL A 10 0.37 4.08 2.76
CA VAL A 10 -0.50 3.51 3.81
C VAL A 10 -1.99 3.68 3.46
N PRO A 11 -2.50 4.88 3.13
CA PRO A 11 -3.90 5.02 2.74
C PRO A 11 -4.23 4.27 1.45
N ALA A 12 -3.32 4.25 0.46
CA ALA A 12 -3.50 3.49 -0.77
C ALA A 12 -3.60 1.99 -0.50
N SER A 13 -2.74 1.46 0.38
CA SER A 13 -2.79 0.05 0.82
C SER A 13 -4.13 -0.30 1.46
N LEU A 14 -4.57 0.49 2.44
CA LEU A 14 -5.85 0.26 3.12
C LEU A 14 -7.04 0.40 2.17
N GLY A 15 -7.01 1.37 1.27
CA GLY A 15 -8.04 1.51 0.24
C GLY A 15 -8.14 0.29 -0.67
N LEU A 16 -7.00 -0.25 -1.12
CA LEU A 16 -6.96 -1.47 -1.94
C LEU A 16 -7.37 -2.73 -1.18
N ILE A 17 -7.06 -2.83 0.11
CA ILE A 17 -7.44 -3.98 0.93
C ILE A 17 -8.96 -3.96 1.17
N ILE A 18 -9.52 -2.81 1.50
CA ILE A 18 -10.92 -2.68 1.90
C ILE A 18 -11.86 -2.72 0.69
N ALA A 19 -11.50 -2.03 -0.39
CA ALA A 19 -12.34 -1.88 -1.58
C ALA A 19 -11.88 -2.78 -2.74
N SER A 20 -11.15 -3.87 -2.48
CA SER A 20 -10.58 -4.73 -3.51
C SER A 20 -11.66 -5.31 -4.44
N GLU A 21 -12.77 -5.78 -3.90
CA GLU A 21 -13.85 -6.38 -4.67
C GLU A 21 -14.57 -5.34 -5.53
N GLU A 22 -14.90 -4.17 -4.98
CA GLU A 22 -15.53 -3.07 -5.68
C GLU A 22 -14.61 -2.51 -6.77
N ILE A 23 -13.31 -2.44 -6.53
CA ILE A 23 -12.32 -1.99 -7.52
C ILE A 23 -12.27 -2.97 -8.69
N ILE A 24 -12.13 -4.27 -8.44
CA ILE A 24 -12.09 -5.28 -9.50
C ILE A 24 -13.43 -5.35 -10.22
N ASN A 25 -14.54 -5.32 -9.49
CA ASN A 25 -15.88 -5.28 -10.05
C ASN A 25 -16.10 -4.04 -10.94
N ALA A 26 -15.67 -2.87 -10.48
CA ALA A 26 -15.83 -1.61 -11.23
C ALA A 26 -14.98 -1.57 -12.51
N LEU A 27 -13.78 -2.15 -12.49
CA LEU A 27 -12.85 -2.12 -13.63
C LEU A 27 -13.08 -3.26 -14.63
N PHE A 28 -13.33 -4.47 -14.13
CA PHE A 28 -13.35 -5.69 -14.93
C PHE A 28 -14.67 -6.46 -14.91
N GLY A 29 -15.59 -6.18 -13.98
CA GLY A 29 -16.84 -6.88 -13.79
C GLY A 29 -17.87 -6.64 -14.91
N TYR A 30 -17.46 -6.84 -16.17
CA TYR A 30 -18.27 -6.65 -17.37
C TYR A 30 -18.10 -7.83 -18.35
N GLY A 31 -19.11 -8.06 -19.18
CA GLY A 31 -19.06 -9.04 -20.25
C GLY A 31 -18.87 -10.47 -19.75
N SER A 32 -17.82 -11.13 -20.18
CA SER A 32 -17.49 -12.53 -19.82
C SER A 32 -16.79 -12.68 -18.45
N PHE A 33 -16.44 -11.59 -17.77
CA PHE A 33 -15.76 -11.64 -16.48
C PHE A 33 -16.79 -11.90 -15.36
N SER A 34 -16.81 -13.11 -14.85
CA SER A 34 -17.82 -13.56 -13.87
C SER A 34 -17.60 -12.99 -12.46
N LYS A 35 -18.61 -13.09 -11.61
CA LYS A 35 -18.48 -12.74 -10.17
C LYS A 35 -17.38 -13.57 -9.49
N GLU A 36 -17.22 -14.83 -9.85
CA GLU A 36 -16.17 -15.69 -9.33
C GLU A 36 -14.77 -15.15 -9.71
N ASN A 37 -14.59 -14.71 -10.96
CA ASN A 37 -13.35 -14.09 -11.39
C ASN A 37 -13.08 -12.78 -10.64
N VAL A 38 -14.13 -11.98 -10.33
CA VAL A 38 -14.02 -10.78 -9.49
C VAL A 38 -13.50 -11.17 -8.11
N SER A 39 -14.12 -12.14 -7.44
CA SER A 39 -13.73 -12.58 -6.10
C SER A 39 -12.29 -13.06 -6.05
N MET A 40 -11.89 -13.95 -6.97
CA MET A 40 -10.52 -14.48 -7.02
C MET A 40 -9.48 -13.40 -7.30
N THR A 41 -9.79 -12.44 -8.18
CA THR A 41 -8.86 -11.35 -8.52
C THR A 41 -8.78 -10.32 -7.38
N SER A 42 -9.88 -10.04 -6.71
CA SER A 42 -9.91 -9.12 -5.57
C SER A 42 -9.12 -9.67 -4.37
N GLU A 43 -9.17 -10.97 -4.13
CA GLU A 43 -8.34 -11.61 -3.13
C GLU A 43 -6.85 -11.41 -3.40
N ALA A 44 -6.41 -11.60 -4.66
CA ALA A 44 -5.04 -11.33 -5.06
C ALA A 44 -4.66 -9.84 -4.86
N LEU A 45 -5.57 -8.92 -5.21
CA LEU A 45 -5.37 -7.48 -5.02
C LEU A 45 -5.23 -7.11 -3.54
N THR A 46 -6.03 -7.73 -2.67
CA THR A 46 -5.94 -7.56 -1.21
C THR A 46 -4.56 -7.94 -0.69
N TRP A 47 -4.03 -9.09 -1.10
CA TRP A 47 -2.70 -9.53 -0.70
C TRP A 47 -1.58 -8.64 -1.23
N PHE A 48 -1.67 -8.13 -2.47
CA PHE A 48 -0.76 -7.10 -2.96
C PHE A 48 -0.88 -5.79 -2.17
N GLY A 49 -2.09 -5.43 -1.74
CA GLY A 49 -2.35 -4.28 -0.89
C GLY A 49 -1.48 -4.27 0.36
N TYR A 50 -1.34 -5.41 1.05
CA TYR A 50 -0.46 -5.54 2.22
C TYR A 50 1.02 -5.29 1.90
N GLY A 51 1.45 -5.49 0.66
CA GLY A 51 2.82 -5.26 0.21
C GLY A 51 3.15 -3.81 -0.14
N ILE A 52 2.16 -2.96 -0.48
CA ILE A 52 2.38 -1.61 -1.01
C ILE A 52 3.27 -0.73 -0.11
N PRO A 53 3.03 -0.64 1.22
CA PRO A 53 3.91 0.16 2.08
C PRO A 53 5.35 -0.36 2.08
N ALA A 54 5.54 -1.69 2.03
CA ALA A 54 6.85 -2.31 1.97
C ALA A 54 7.57 -1.99 0.66
N PHE A 55 6.89 -2.09 -0.49
CA PHE A 55 7.44 -1.70 -1.80
C PHE A 55 7.90 -0.24 -1.81
N SER A 56 7.08 0.64 -1.25
CA SER A 56 7.38 2.07 -1.17
C SER A 56 8.59 2.33 -0.26
N LEU A 57 8.65 1.65 0.89
CA LEU A 57 9.77 1.76 1.83
C LEU A 57 11.08 1.24 1.25
N ILE A 58 11.10 0.09 0.55
CA ILE A 58 12.32 -0.44 -0.08
C ILE A 58 12.95 0.59 -1.01
N LYS A 59 12.15 1.27 -1.83
CA LYS A 59 12.65 2.33 -2.73
C LYS A 59 13.31 3.47 -1.97
N VAL A 60 12.73 3.88 -0.85
CA VAL A 60 13.32 4.95 -0.03
C VAL A 60 14.56 4.48 0.71
N LEU A 61 14.52 3.27 1.30
CA LEU A 61 15.64 2.73 2.07
C LEU A 61 16.86 2.40 1.19
N SER A 62 16.64 1.92 -0.03
CA SER A 62 17.74 1.69 -1.00
C SER A 62 18.48 2.96 -1.37
N ASN A 63 17.79 4.11 -1.43
CA ASN A 63 18.42 5.40 -1.76
C ASN A 63 19.49 5.83 -0.74
N PHE A 64 19.40 5.37 0.52
CA PHE A 64 20.46 5.64 1.51
C PHE A 64 21.78 4.97 1.14
N PHE A 65 21.75 3.81 0.49
CA PHE A 65 22.92 3.12 -0.01
C PHE A 65 23.42 3.75 -1.32
N PHE A 66 22.53 4.04 -2.26
CA PHE A 66 22.87 4.68 -3.53
C PHE A 66 23.54 6.04 -3.33
N ALA A 67 23.06 6.85 -2.39
CA ALA A 67 23.67 8.14 -2.03
C ALA A 67 25.11 8.02 -1.50
N ARG A 68 25.55 6.80 -1.17
CA ARG A 68 26.92 6.47 -0.71
C ARG A 68 27.69 5.64 -1.72
N ASN A 69 27.29 5.65 -2.97
CA ASN A 69 27.87 4.86 -4.06
C ASN A 69 27.89 3.34 -3.78
N ASN A 70 27.06 2.85 -2.86
CA ASN A 70 26.92 1.44 -2.57
C ASN A 70 25.72 0.87 -3.31
N THR A 71 25.96 0.30 -4.49
CA THR A 71 24.93 -0.39 -5.29
C THR A 71 24.89 -1.89 -5.00
N THR A 72 25.97 -2.41 -4.43
CA THR A 72 26.16 -3.84 -4.17
C THR A 72 25.21 -4.36 -3.10
N THR A 73 25.04 -3.62 -1.99
CA THR A 73 24.14 -4.03 -0.90
C THR A 73 22.69 -4.10 -1.36
N PRO A 74 22.10 -3.06 -2.01
CA PRO A 74 20.76 -3.15 -2.58
C PRO A 74 20.57 -4.30 -3.58
N PHE A 75 21.59 -4.58 -4.41
CA PHE A 75 21.55 -5.70 -5.34
C PHE A 75 21.39 -7.05 -4.63
N TYR A 76 22.21 -7.35 -3.63
CA TYR A 76 22.11 -8.61 -2.88
C TYR A 76 20.80 -8.73 -2.09
N ILE A 77 20.31 -7.63 -1.50
CA ILE A 77 18.99 -7.64 -0.83
C ILE A 77 17.88 -7.95 -1.84
N SER A 78 17.90 -7.32 -3.00
CA SER A 78 16.89 -7.57 -4.05
C SER A 78 16.95 -9.01 -4.54
N LEU A 79 18.14 -9.55 -4.76
CA LEU A 79 18.34 -10.94 -5.15
C LEU A 79 17.78 -11.90 -4.09
N PHE A 80 18.05 -11.62 -2.81
CA PHE A 80 17.51 -12.41 -1.70
C PHE A 80 15.98 -12.36 -1.64
N VAL A 81 15.38 -11.15 -1.76
CA VAL A 81 13.93 -10.95 -1.73
C VAL A 81 13.24 -11.73 -2.88
N VAL A 82 13.80 -11.65 -4.09
CA VAL A 82 13.28 -12.39 -5.25
C VAL A 82 13.40 -13.89 -5.05
N THR A 83 14.55 -14.37 -4.57
CA THR A 83 14.76 -15.80 -4.29
C THR A 83 13.79 -16.31 -3.23
N LEU A 84 13.61 -15.56 -2.14
CA LEU A 84 12.65 -15.88 -1.08
C LEU A 84 11.22 -15.95 -1.62
N ASN A 85 10.82 -14.99 -2.45
CA ASN A 85 9.52 -14.98 -3.11
C ASN A 85 9.30 -16.27 -3.92
N VAL A 86 10.27 -16.63 -4.77
CA VAL A 86 10.20 -17.84 -5.61
C VAL A 86 10.12 -19.11 -4.75
N ILE A 87 10.92 -19.21 -3.69
CA ILE A 87 10.90 -20.36 -2.78
C ILE A 87 9.53 -20.50 -2.12
N ILE A 88 8.98 -19.43 -1.55
CA ILE A 88 7.66 -19.48 -0.89
C ILE A 88 6.58 -19.83 -1.93
N SER A 89 6.58 -19.16 -3.09
CA SER A 89 5.59 -19.41 -4.14
C SER A 89 5.59 -20.87 -4.59
N LEU A 90 6.75 -21.44 -4.89
CA LEU A 90 6.85 -22.83 -5.36
C LEU A 90 6.50 -23.85 -4.26
N SER A 91 6.88 -23.57 -3.01
CA SER A 91 6.64 -24.47 -1.89
C SER A 91 5.14 -24.66 -1.60
N PHE A 92 4.37 -23.57 -1.68
CA PHE A 92 2.96 -23.56 -1.28
C PHE A 92 1.98 -23.49 -2.47
N PHE A 93 2.47 -23.48 -3.71
CA PHE A 93 1.61 -23.36 -4.89
C PHE A 93 0.56 -24.46 -5.01
N LYS A 94 0.91 -25.69 -4.63
CA LYS A 94 0.00 -26.83 -4.70
C LYS A 94 -1.15 -26.76 -3.67
N GLU A 95 -0.91 -26.10 -2.55
CA GLU A 95 -1.87 -26.01 -1.43
C GLU A 95 -2.77 -24.79 -1.55
N VAL A 96 -2.20 -23.64 -1.94
CA VAL A 96 -2.87 -22.33 -1.93
C VAL A 96 -3.29 -21.89 -3.35
N GLY A 97 -2.69 -22.46 -4.38
CA GLY A 97 -2.93 -22.06 -5.75
C GLY A 97 -2.25 -20.73 -6.12
N PHE A 98 -2.83 -20.01 -7.08
CA PHE A 98 -2.20 -18.77 -7.60
C PHE A 98 -2.14 -17.62 -6.57
N ILE A 99 -2.98 -17.63 -5.54
CA ILE A 99 -3.00 -16.60 -4.47
C ILE A 99 -1.69 -16.57 -3.68
N ILE A 100 -0.93 -17.67 -3.68
CA ILE A 100 0.40 -17.68 -3.04
C ILE A 100 1.36 -16.65 -3.65
N ILE A 101 1.20 -16.27 -4.92
CA ILE A 101 2.08 -15.33 -5.59
C ILE A 101 2.02 -13.93 -4.95
N PRO A 102 0.86 -13.29 -4.79
CA PRO A 102 0.78 -12.01 -4.08
C PRO A 102 1.11 -12.12 -2.59
N ILE A 103 0.78 -13.24 -1.94
CA ILE A 103 1.15 -13.49 -0.53
C ILE A 103 2.67 -13.50 -0.38
N SER A 104 3.36 -14.35 -1.13
CA SER A 104 4.82 -14.48 -1.08
C SER A 104 5.53 -13.18 -1.44
N THR A 105 4.97 -12.43 -2.41
CA THR A 105 5.48 -11.13 -2.83
C THR A 105 5.41 -10.12 -1.69
N SER A 106 4.30 -10.05 -0.99
CA SER A 106 4.13 -9.15 0.16
C SER A 106 5.05 -9.54 1.32
N ILE A 107 5.10 -10.83 1.68
CA ILE A 107 5.96 -11.33 2.75
C ILE A 107 7.44 -11.06 2.44
N SER A 108 7.92 -11.45 1.27
CA SER A 108 9.34 -11.28 0.88
C SER A 108 9.73 -9.81 0.84
N THR A 109 8.82 -8.92 0.42
CA THR A 109 9.07 -7.47 0.41
C THR A 109 9.19 -6.92 1.83
N TRP A 110 8.33 -7.32 2.76
CA TRP A 110 8.45 -6.94 4.16
C TRP A 110 9.75 -7.45 4.80
N VAL A 111 10.17 -8.67 4.48
CA VAL A 111 11.48 -9.19 4.89
C VAL A 111 12.60 -8.29 4.35
N GLY A 112 12.50 -7.86 3.09
CA GLY A 112 13.43 -6.88 2.50
C GLY A 112 13.51 -5.58 3.28
N VAL A 113 12.36 -5.01 3.71
CA VAL A 113 12.32 -3.81 4.56
C VAL A 113 13.03 -4.04 5.89
N LEU A 114 12.83 -5.20 6.52
CA LEU A 114 13.51 -5.54 7.78
C LEU A 114 15.03 -5.62 7.60
N ILE A 115 15.51 -6.25 6.51
CA ILE A 115 16.94 -6.34 6.20
C ILE A 115 17.53 -4.94 5.95
N TYR A 116 16.87 -4.11 5.14
CA TYR A 116 17.31 -2.73 4.92
C TYR A 116 17.39 -1.94 6.22
N THR A 117 16.35 -2.00 7.05
CA THR A 117 16.28 -1.28 8.32
C THR A 117 17.39 -1.74 9.28
N TYR A 118 17.63 -3.05 9.37
CA TYR A 118 18.71 -3.62 10.17
C TYR A 118 20.09 -3.12 9.72
N LEU A 119 20.38 -3.20 8.41
CA LEU A 119 21.68 -2.77 7.88
C LEU A 119 21.87 -1.25 8.00
N LEU A 120 20.85 -0.45 7.73
CA LEU A 120 20.92 1.01 7.88
C LEU A 120 21.18 1.42 9.33
N ASN A 121 20.58 0.70 10.28
CA ASN A 121 20.84 0.92 11.70
C ASN A 121 22.26 0.50 12.09
N ARG A 122 22.72 -0.66 11.62
CA ARG A 122 24.10 -1.17 11.87
C ARG A 122 25.17 -0.24 11.33
N TYR A 123 24.95 0.36 10.16
CA TYR A 123 25.86 1.33 9.56
C TYR A 123 25.68 2.76 10.09
N SER A 124 24.77 2.99 11.03
CA SER A 124 24.41 4.31 11.55
C SER A 124 23.97 5.31 10.44
N PHE A 125 23.41 4.79 9.35
CA PHE A 125 22.92 5.59 8.23
C PHE A 125 21.50 6.12 8.46
N LEU A 126 20.74 5.48 9.35
CA LEU A 126 19.38 5.83 9.69
C LEU A 126 19.30 6.31 11.14
N ILE A 127 19.10 7.60 11.31
CA ILE A 127 18.79 8.18 12.62
C ILE A 127 17.28 8.49 12.62
N LEU A 128 16.49 7.61 13.23
CA LEU A 128 15.07 7.83 13.41
C LEU A 128 14.87 8.89 14.51
N GLN A 129 14.60 10.12 14.09
CA GLN A 129 14.22 11.18 15.03
C GLN A 129 12.84 10.88 15.62
N LYS A 130 12.63 11.25 16.90
CA LYS A 130 11.32 11.09 17.58
C LYS A 130 10.17 11.76 16.81
N SER A 131 10.45 12.83 16.08
CA SER A 131 9.47 13.52 15.21
C SER A 131 8.95 12.62 14.08
N ILE A 132 9.81 11.81 13.47
CA ILE A 132 9.44 10.88 12.38
C ILE A 132 8.47 9.82 12.94
N ILE A 133 8.78 9.23 14.08
CA ILE A 133 7.92 8.23 14.74
C ILE A 133 6.54 8.84 15.07
N LYS A 134 6.51 10.06 15.60
CA LYS A 134 5.27 10.77 15.90
C LYS A 134 4.43 11.02 14.62
N ASN A 135 5.09 11.40 13.53
CA ASN A 135 4.39 11.64 12.26
C ASN A 135 3.87 10.33 11.64
N ILE A 136 4.63 9.23 11.73
CA ILE A 136 4.16 7.89 11.30
C ILE A 136 2.90 7.49 12.08
N PHE A 137 2.87 7.68 13.39
CA PHE A 137 1.68 7.39 14.20
C PHE A 137 0.46 8.21 13.77
N LYS A 138 0.66 9.51 13.48
CA LYS A 138 -0.42 10.37 12.95
C LYS A 138 -0.91 9.90 11.57
N ILE A 139 0.01 9.50 10.68
CA ILE A 139 -0.34 8.94 9.35
C ILE A 139 -1.22 7.70 9.51
N ILE A 140 -0.81 6.77 10.38
CA ILE A 140 -1.58 5.54 10.64
C ILE A 140 -2.96 5.87 11.21
N SER A 141 -3.04 6.79 12.21
CA SER A 141 -4.32 7.20 12.78
C SER A 141 -5.26 7.82 11.76
N SER A 142 -4.73 8.70 10.88
CA SER A 142 -5.52 9.31 9.80
C SER A 142 -5.99 8.26 8.78
N ALA A 143 -5.15 7.28 8.47
CA ALA A 143 -5.48 6.21 7.53
C ALA A 143 -6.53 5.24 8.12
N VAL A 144 -6.48 4.95 9.42
CA VAL A 144 -7.52 4.17 10.11
C VAL A 144 -8.87 4.90 10.09
N LEU A 145 -8.88 6.20 10.36
CA LEU A 145 -10.11 7.01 10.27
C LEU A 145 -10.65 7.02 8.84
N MET A 146 -9.78 7.20 7.85
CA MET A 146 -10.13 7.08 6.44
C MET A 146 -10.75 5.72 6.11
N SER A 147 -10.16 4.63 6.60
CA SER A 147 -10.65 3.26 6.39
C SER A 147 -12.04 3.05 6.95
N PHE A 148 -12.34 3.61 8.12
CA PHE A 148 -13.66 3.55 8.72
C PHE A 148 -14.72 4.27 7.85
N VAL A 149 -14.40 5.46 7.35
CA VAL A 149 -15.28 6.21 6.45
C VAL A 149 -15.46 5.46 5.12
N LEU A 150 -14.40 4.82 4.60
CA LEU A 150 -14.47 4.03 3.37
C LEU A 150 -15.42 2.85 3.54
N LEU A 151 -15.29 2.07 4.62
CA LEU A 151 -16.19 0.93 4.90
C LEU A 151 -17.67 1.35 4.91
N HIS A 152 -18.01 2.39 5.68
CA HIS A 152 -19.39 2.87 5.71
C HIS A 152 -19.85 3.47 4.37
N GLY A 153 -18.94 4.09 3.61
CA GLY A 153 -19.26 4.57 2.28
C GLY A 153 -19.57 3.43 1.31
N LEU A 154 -18.84 2.33 1.36
CA LEU A 154 -19.09 1.16 0.53
C LEU A 154 -20.43 0.48 0.91
N GLU A 155 -20.71 0.32 2.21
CA GLU A 155 -21.99 -0.21 2.69
C GLU A 155 -23.17 0.67 2.23
N TYR A 156 -23.08 1.99 2.39
CA TYR A 156 -24.15 2.90 2.01
C TYR A 156 -24.47 2.88 0.50
N PHE A 157 -23.46 2.67 -0.34
CA PHE A 157 -23.59 2.61 -1.80
C PHE A 157 -23.58 1.19 -2.35
N GLU A 158 -23.80 0.15 -1.54
CA GLU A 158 -23.76 -1.26 -1.94
C GLU A 158 -24.64 -1.57 -3.17
N GLU A 159 -25.88 -1.09 -3.17
CA GLU A 159 -26.80 -1.26 -4.32
C GLU A 159 -26.25 -0.61 -5.60
N SER A 160 -25.59 0.55 -5.47
CA SER A 160 -25.01 1.29 -6.59
C SER A 160 -23.73 0.65 -7.12
N LEU A 161 -23.00 -0.09 -6.28
CA LEU A 161 -21.78 -0.83 -6.61
C LEU A 161 -22.04 -2.25 -7.10
N ASN A 162 -23.32 -2.67 -7.14
CA ASN A 162 -23.69 -4.02 -7.56
C ASN A 162 -23.15 -4.36 -8.96
N PHE A 163 -22.85 -5.64 -9.17
CA PHE A 163 -22.26 -6.19 -10.41
C PHE A 163 -23.03 -5.78 -11.67
N VAL A 164 -24.36 -5.66 -11.61
CA VAL A 164 -25.22 -5.33 -12.75
C VAL A 164 -25.23 -3.83 -13.10
N ASN A 165 -24.84 -2.97 -12.18
CA ASN A 165 -24.91 -1.52 -12.38
C ASN A 165 -23.81 -1.05 -13.37
N LYS A 166 -24.21 -0.41 -14.45
CA LYS A 166 -23.28 0.14 -15.47
C LYS A 166 -22.46 1.34 -14.97
N PHE A 167 -22.95 2.06 -13.96
CA PHE A 167 -22.32 3.26 -13.41
C PHE A 167 -21.47 3.00 -12.15
N LYS A 168 -21.29 1.75 -11.74
CA LYS A 168 -20.57 1.36 -10.53
C LYS A 168 -19.17 1.99 -10.41
N ALA A 169 -18.45 2.12 -11.53
CA ALA A 169 -17.14 2.76 -11.57
C ALA A 169 -17.19 4.25 -11.18
N ILE A 170 -18.26 4.97 -11.56
CA ILE A 170 -18.45 6.38 -11.22
C ILE A 170 -18.74 6.54 -9.72
N TYR A 171 -19.62 5.69 -9.17
CA TYR A 171 -19.90 5.69 -7.73
C TYR A 171 -18.65 5.37 -6.91
N LEU A 172 -17.89 4.36 -7.32
CA LEU A 172 -16.63 4.02 -6.65
C LEU A 172 -15.63 5.19 -6.68
N LEU A 173 -15.47 5.81 -7.85
CA LEU A 173 -14.56 6.96 -8.01
C LEU A 173 -14.98 8.14 -7.12
N PHE A 174 -16.29 8.39 -6.98
CA PHE A 174 -16.83 9.39 -6.07
C PHE A 174 -16.47 9.08 -4.61
N ILE A 175 -16.73 7.84 -4.17
CA ILE A 175 -16.44 7.39 -2.79
C ILE A 175 -14.94 7.53 -2.50
N VAL A 176 -14.09 7.01 -3.37
CA VAL A 176 -12.62 7.03 -3.20
C VAL A 176 -12.11 8.48 -3.16
N SER A 177 -12.60 9.36 -4.04
CA SER A 177 -12.20 10.78 -4.06
C SER A 177 -12.64 11.50 -2.79
N PHE A 178 -13.84 11.24 -2.31
CA PHE A 178 -14.36 11.81 -1.07
C PHE A 178 -13.53 11.37 0.15
N VAL A 179 -13.26 10.08 0.26
CA VAL A 179 -12.47 9.49 1.35
C VAL A 179 -11.01 9.96 1.32
N ALA A 180 -10.42 10.08 0.12
CA ALA A 180 -9.08 10.64 -0.04
C ALA A 180 -9.01 12.10 0.42
N THR A 181 -10.06 12.89 0.15
CA THR A 181 -10.16 14.28 0.61
C THR A 181 -10.21 14.35 2.13
N ILE A 182 -10.99 13.49 2.79
CA ILE A 182 -11.04 13.39 4.25
C ILE A 182 -9.66 13.04 4.82
N TYR A 183 -8.96 12.08 4.20
CA TYR A 183 -7.60 11.73 4.61
C TYR A 183 -6.64 12.92 4.53
N LEU A 184 -6.66 13.68 3.44
CA LEU A 184 -5.81 14.86 3.28
C LEU A 184 -6.14 15.96 4.30
N ILE A 185 -7.42 16.19 4.58
CA ILE A 185 -7.88 17.15 5.60
C ILE A 185 -7.38 16.73 6.99
N THR A 186 -7.51 15.45 7.35
CA THR A 186 -7.04 14.94 8.65
C THR A 186 -5.53 15.04 8.79
N CYS A 187 -4.77 14.74 7.75
CA CYS A 187 -3.32 14.92 7.71
C CYS A 187 -2.92 16.40 7.86
N TYR A 188 -3.67 17.32 7.25
CA TYR A 188 -3.45 18.74 7.39
C TYR A 188 -3.73 19.23 8.82
N LEU A 189 -4.86 18.84 9.41
CA LEU A 189 -5.24 19.21 10.79
C LEU A 189 -4.24 18.67 11.82
N LEU A 190 -3.68 17.47 11.60
CA LEU A 190 -2.65 16.90 12.46
C LEU A 190 -1.25 17.51 12.23
N GLY A 191 -1.12 18.45 11.27
CA GLY A 191 0.12 19.16 10.98
C GLY A 191 1.21 18.30 10.36
N ILE A 192 0.83 17.23 9.64
CA ILE A 192 1.74 16.39 8.85
C ILE A 192 2.08 17.14 7.54
N LEU A 193 1.04 17.66 6.88
CA LEU A 193 1.16 18.50 5.70
C LEU A 193 1.38 19.95 6.15
N LYS A 194 2.65 20.36 6.35
CA LYS A 194 2.98 21.76 6.49
C LYS A 194 3.02 22.37 5.11
N ILE A 195 2.02 23.17 4.77
CA ILE A 195 2.11 24.09 3.63
C ILE A 195 3.16 25.13 4.00
N LYS A 196 4.39 24.91 3.51
CA LYS A 196 5.46 25.87 3.67
C LYS A 196 5.08 27.08 2.82
N ASN A 197 4.63 28.15 3.45
CA ASN A 197 4.48 29.44 2.77
C ASN A 197 5.85 29.80 2.20
N TYR A 198 6.09 29.52 0.94
CA TYR A 198 7.17 30.13 0.20
C TYR A 198 6.83 31.62 0.10
N LYS A 199 7.32 32.41 1.05
CA LYS A 199 7.48 33.86 0.80
C LYS A 199 8.50 34.00 -0.31
N ILE A 200 8.02 34.28 -1.50
CA ILE A 200 8.85 34.77 -2.61
C ILE A 200 9.37 36.13 -2.13
N ASN A 201 10.64 36.15 -1.76
CA ASN A 201 11.40 37.40 -1.61
C ASN A 201 12.07 37.68 -2.93
#